data_2d9ee7bfc9af0b68c4f311c2b1892c6e
#
_entry.id   2d9ee7bfc9af0b68c4f311c2b1892c6e
#
_cell.length_a   1.000
_cell.length_b   1.000
_cell.length_c   1.000
_cell.angle_alpha   90.00
_cell.angle_beta   90.00
_cell.angle_gamma   90.00
#
_symmetry.space_group_name_H-M   'P 1'
#
loop_
_entity.id
_entity.type
_entity.pdbx_description
1 polymer ?
#
loop_
_entity_poly.entity_id
_entity_poly.type
_entity_poly.pdbx_seq_one_letter_code
_entity_poly.pdbx_strand_id
1 'polypeptide(L)'
;MKKIFLIFLISVMGVYAYEKLNIDNFEEKIKDKNVIVDFYAPWCPPCKIVANNLENFNISTPKNVHIYKVNVDDELNLAKKYGVSALPTLIYFKNGKVVKDYVGVLNSDELLQASKENFK
;
A
#
# COMPACT_ATOMS: atom_id res chain seq x y z
N MET A 1 -17.66 -29.53 34.35
CA MET A 1 -17.64 -29.29 33.82
C MET A 1 -16.89 -28.59 33.40
N LYS A 2 -16.45 -28.38 32.97
CA LYS A 2 -15.83 -27.87 32.48
C LYS A 2 -15.85 -27.06 31.73
N LYS A 3 -15.52 -26.18 31.53
CA LYS A 3 -15.61 -25.47 30.85
C LYS A 3 -14.64 -24.98 30.20
N ILE A 4 -14.53 -24.54 29.27
CA ILE A 4 -13.72 -24.33 28.45
C ILE A 4 -13.59 -23.12 28.01
N PHE A 5 -12.88 -22.55 27.92
CA PHE A 5 -12.71 -21.53 27.59
C PHE A 5 -11.94 -21.12 26.63
N LEU A 6 -12.16 -20.66 25.81
CA LEU A 6 -11.72 -20.30 24.86
C LEU A 6 -11.13 -19.08 24.85
N ILE A 7 -10.29 -18.90 24.58
CA ILE A 7 -9.68 -17.90 24.54
C ILE A 7 -9.24 -17.49 23.41
N PHE A 8 -9.58 -16.57 22.96
CA PHE A 8 -9.40 -16.08 21.98
C PHE A 8 -8.45 -15.08 21.92
N LEU A 9 -7.62 -15.13 21.43
CA LEU A 9 -6.71 -14.46 21.17
C LEU A 9 -6.85 -13.75 20.09
N ILE A 10 -7.24 -12.73 20.08
CA ILE A 10 -7.41 -11.98 19.08
C ILE A 10 -6.20 -11.35 18.78
N SER A 11 -5.62 -11.64 17.79
CA SER A 11 -4.51 -11.12 17.47
C SER A 11 -4.73 -9.90 16.79
N VAL A 12 -4.29 -8.91 17.15
CA VAL A 12 -4.50 -7.76 16.51
C VAL A 12 -3.46 -7.38 15.60
N MET A 13 -2.71 -8.21 15.23
CA MET A 13 -1.74 -7.90 14.40
C MET A 13 -2.13 -7.64 13.17
N GLY A 14 -1.84 -7.25 12.30
CA GLY A 14 -2.30 -7.07 11.05
C GLY A 14 -2.95 -5.80 10.82
N VAL A 15 -3.17 -5.11 11.85
CA VAL A 15 -3.83 -3.97 11.67
C VAL A 15 -3.13 -3.07 10.78
N TYR A 16 -1.89 -3.10 10.70
CA TYR A 16 -1.27 -2.24 9.86
C TYR A 16 -0.91 -2.79 8.61
N ALA A 17 -1.16 -3.98 8.32
CA ALA A 17 -0.61 -4.58 7.18
C ALA A 17 -1.47 -4.29 6.03
N TYR A 18 -1.03 -3.54 5.07
CA TYR A 18 -1.70 -3.51 3.82
C TYR A 18 -1.46 -4.83 3.17
N GLU A 19 -2.34 -5.23 2.31
CA GLU A 19 -2.16 -6.47 1.56
C GLU A 19 -0.98 -6.34 0.61
N LYS A 20 -0.14 -7.36 0.61
CA LYS A 20 1.02 -7.40 -0.27
C LYS A 20 0.58 -8.08 -1.57
N LEU A 21 0.86 -7.48 -2.69
CA LEU A 21 0.46 -8.02 -3.98
C LEU A 21 1.64 -8.69 -4.67
N ASN A 22 1.32 -9.61 -5.56
CA ASN A 22 2.31 -10.29 -6.38
C ASN A 22 1.90 -10.18 -7.84
N ILE A 23 2.70 -10.74 -8.73
CA ILE A 23 2.45 -10.63 -10.16
C ILE A 23 1.12 -11.29 -10.54
N ASP A 24 0.70 -12.31 -9.79
CA ASP A 24 -0.49 -13.05 -10.16
C ASP A 24 -1.77 -12.34 -9.79
N ASN A 25 -1.79 -11.56 -8.72
CA ASN A 25 -3.02 -10.91 -8.28
C ASN A 25 -3.05 -9.40 -8.50
N PHE A 26 -1.97 -8.83 -9.02
CA PHE A 26 -1.85 -7.38 -9.07
C PHE A 26 -2.98 -6.74 -9.88
N GLU A 27 -3.17 -7.20 -11.10
CA GLU A 27 -4.15 -6.56 -11.96
C GLU A 27 -5.57 -6.70 -11.46
N GLU A 28 -5.86 -7.84 -10.87
CA GLU A 28 -7.18 -8.06 -10.32
C GLU A 28 -7.45 -7.11 -9.15
N LYS A 29 -6.43 -6.89 -8.33
CA LYS A 29 -6.61 -6.09 -7.13
C LYS A 29 -6.71 -4.60 -7.41
N ILE A 30 -6.10 -4.12 -8.47
CA ILE A 30 -6.10 -2.69 -8.71
C ILE A 30 -7.22 -2.23 -9.62
N LYS A 31 -7.93 -3.15 -10.27
CA LYS A 31 -8.93 -2.72 -11.23
C LYS A 31 -10.17 -2.19 -10.55
N ASP A 32 -10.85 -1.27 -11.22
CA ASP A 32 -12.14 -0.74 -10.78
C ASP A 32 -12.09 -0.04 -9.41
N LYS A 33 -10.93 0.47 -9.05
CA LYS A 33 -10.75 1.08 -7.73
C LYS A 33 -9.76 2.23 -7.79
N ASN A 34 -9.78 3.04 -6.74
CA ASN A 34 -8.73 4.01 -6.50
C ASN A 34 -7.71 3.33 -5.59
N VAL A 35 -6.48 3.21 -6.05
CA VAL A 35 -5.47 2.41 -5.36
C VAL A 35 -4.16 3.15 -5.25
N ILE A 36 -3.53 3.07 -4.09
CA ILE A 36 -2.15 3.52 -3.90
C ILE A 36 -1.33 2.27 -3.69
N VAL A 37 -0.30 2.07 -4.49
CA VAL A 37 0.59 0.94 -4.32
C VAL A 37 1.95 1.44 -3.88
N ASP A 38 2.43 0.91 -2.76
CA ASP A 38 3.71 1.25 -2.17
C ASP A 38 4.73 0.21 -2.63
N PHE A 39 5.63 0.61 -3.53
CA PHE A 39 6.72 -0.26 -3.95
C PHE A 39 7.89 -0.03 -3.01
N TYR A 40 8.29 -1.06 -2.30
CA TYR A 40 9.25 -0.95 -1.22
C TYR A 40 10.20 -2.13 -1.21
N ALA A 41 11.22 -2.06 -0.36
CA ALA A 41 12.07 -3.19 -0.04
C ALA A 41 12.29 -3.24 1.47
N PRO A 42 12.47 -4.42 2.05
CA PRO A 42 12.61 -4.53 3.51
C PRO A 42 13.85 -3.83 4.06
N TRP A 43 14.88 -3.68 3.23
CA TRP A 43 16.15 -3.08 3.68
C TRP A 43 16.20 -1.57 3.47
N CYS A 44 15.12 -0.96 3.12
CA CYS A 44 15.09 0.44 2.72
C CYS A 44 14.58 1.31 3.88
N PRO A 45 15.42 2.11 4.52
CA PRO A 45 14.96 2.93 5.64
C PRO A 45 13.89 3.95 5.28
N PRO A 46 13.99 4.68 4.18
CA PRO A 46 12.91 5.61 3.83
C PRO A 46 11.59 4.91 3.56
N CYS A 47 11.65 3.65 3.12
CA CYS A 47 10.42 2.90 2.88
C CYS A 47 9.68 2.66 4.19
N LYS A 48 10.40 2.50 5.30
CA LYS A 48 9.76 2.31 6.59
C LYS A 48 9.06 3.57 7.06
N ILE A 49 9.62 4.72 6.72
CA ILE A 49 8.99 5.99 7.05
C ILE A 49 7.68 6.15 6.27
N VAL A 50 7.71 5.82 4.99
CA VAL A 50 6.51 5.91 4.17
C VAL A 50 5.45 4.94 4.68
N ALA A 51 5.85 3.73 5.05
CA ALA A 51 4.90 2.75 5.57
C ALA A 51 4.18 3.29 6.79
N ASN A 52 4.91 3.94 7.69
CA ASN A 52 4.32 4.52 8.86
C ASN A 52 3.38 5.68 8.51
N ASN A 53 3.78 6.50 7.55
CA ASN A 53 2.95 7.60 7.10
C ASN A 53 1.67 7.10 6.44
N LEU A 54 1.76 6.00 5.70
CA LEU A 54 0.59 5.41 5.08
C LEU A 54 -0.37 4.85 6.12
N GLU A 55 0.14 4.31 7.20
CA GLU A 55 -0.74 3.84 8.27
C GLU A 55 -1.50 4.99 8.89
N ASN A 56 -0.83 6.11 9.15
CA ASN A 56 -1.49 7.27 9.70
C ASN A 56 -2.50 7.84 8.72
N PHE A 57 -2.15 7.87 7.44
CA PHE A 57 -3.04 8.31 6.40
C PHE A 57 -4.25 7.39 6.31
N ASN A 58 -4.02 6.09 6.45
CA ASN A 58 -5.09 5.11 6.30
C ASN A 58 -6.20 5.30 7.34
N ILE A 59 -5.87 5.83 8.50
CA ILE A 59 -6.88 6.05 9.52
C ILE A 59 -7.87 7.11 9.06
N SER A 60 -7.41 8.12 8.33
CA SER A 60 -8.27 9.20 7.90
C SER A 60 -8.58 9.17 6.42
N THR A 61 -8.19 8.12 5.74
CA THR A 61 -8.38 8.05 4.31
C THR A 61 -9.83 7.82 3.95
N PRO A 62 -10.30 8.35 2.85
CA PRO A 62 -11.65 8.05 2.39
C PRO A 62 -11.82 6.56 2.12
N LYS A 63 -13.00 6.06 2.36
CA LYS A 63 -13.24 4.62 2.24
C LYS A 63 -13.02 4.07 0.85
N ASN A 64 -13.05 4.92 -0.15
CA ASN A 64 -12.90 4.44 -1.51
C ASN A 64 -11.46 4.39 -1.99
N VAL A 65 -10.49 4.56 -1.10
CA VAL A 65 -9.08 4.47 -1.46
C VAL A 65 -8.51 3.21 -0.83
N HIS A 66 -7.88 2.39 -1.63
CA HIS A 66 -7.29 1.14 -1.16
C HIS A 66 -5.77 1.24 -1.23
N ILE A 67 -5.08 0.71 -0.25
CA ILE A 67 -3.63 0.76 -0.19
C ILE A 67 -3.09 -0.65 -0.22
N TYR A 68 -2.15 -0.88 -1.14
CA TYR A 68 -1.48 -2.16 -1.25
C TYR A 68 0.02 -1.92 -1.29
N LYS A 69 0.79 -2.98 -1.12
CA LYS A 69 2.24 -2.86 -1.20
C LYS A 69 2.83 -3.96 -2.06
N VAL A 70 3.98 -3.68 -2.64
CA VAL A 70 4.71 -4.62 -3.46
C VAL A 70 6.16 -4.61 -3.00
N ASN A 71 6.68 -5.77 -2.63
CA ASN A 71 8.07 -5.91 -2.27
C ASN A 71 8.86 -6.13 -3.55
N VAL A 72 9.68 -5.17 -3.94
CA VAL A 72 10.36 -5.25 -5.22
C VAL A 72 11.40 -6.35 -5.28
N ASP A 73 11.90 -6.80 -4.12
CA ASP A 73 12.84 -7.92 -4.13
C ASP A 73 12.14 -9.21 -4.58
N ASP A 74 10.87 -9.36 -4.22
CA ASP A 74 10.11 -10.54 -4.60
C ASP A 74 9.46 -10.37 -5.97
N GLU A 75 9.16 -9.14 -6.36
CA GLU A 75 8.36 -8.87 -7.55
C GLU A 75 9.11 -7.95 -8.50
N LEU A 76 10.28 -8.39 -8.91
CA LEU A 76 11.13 -7.58 -9.77
C LEU A 76 10.45 -7.26 -11.10
N ASN A 77 9.70 -8.20 -11.63
CA ASN A 77 9.02 -7.97 -12.90
C ASN A 77 7.92 -6.91 -12.79
N LEU A 78 7.23 -6.86 -11.66
CA LEU A 78 6.25 -5.80 -11.44
C LEU A 78 6.94 -4.45 -11.35
N ALA A 79 8.05 -4.38 -10.63
CA ALA A 79 8.79 -3.14 -10.51
C ALA A 79 9.22 -2.65 -11.88
N LYS A 80 9.71 -3.55 -12.71
CA LYS A 80 10.14 -3.19 -14.05
C LYS A 80 8.98 -2.74 -14.91
N LYS A 81 7.87 -3.43 -14.80
CA LYS A 81 6.70 -3.10 -15.60
C LYS A 81 6.25 -1.69 -15.37
N TYR A 82 6.31 -1.22 -14.14
CA TYR A 82 5.84 0.12 -13.81
C TYR A 82 6.98 1.13 -13.69
N GLY A 83 8.19 0.77 -14.10
CA GLY A 83 9.28 1.73 -14.16
C GLY A 83 9.81 2.16 -12.81
N VAL A 84 9.69 1.31 -11.81
CA VAL A 84 10.16 1.63 -10.48
C VAL A 84 11.66 1.44 -10.43
N SER A 85 12.41 2.53 -10.26
CA SER A 85 13.86 2.45 -10.22
C SER A 85 14.43 3.03 -8.93
N ALA A 86 13.62 3.58 -8.09
CA ALA A 86 14.07 4.13 -6.81
C ALA A 86 13.02 3.83 -5.77
N LEU A 87 13.42 3.76 -4.51
CA LEU A 87 12.50 3.37 -3.44
C LEU A 87 12.50 4.42 -2.35
N PRO A 88 11.36 4.67 -1.76
CA PRO A 88 10.07 4.10 -2.10
C PRO A 88 9.46 4.80 -3.30
N THR A 89 8.61 4.11 -4.02
CA THR A 89 7.82 4.72 -5.08
C THR A 89 6.35 4.41 -4.81
N LEU A 90 5.54 5.43 -4.77
CA LEU A 90 4.11 5.27 -4.60
C LEU A 90 3.45 5.53 -5.94
N ILE A 91 2.64 4.60 -6.40
CA ILE A 91 1.93 4.79 -7.65
C ILE A 91 0.45 4.83 -7.37
N TYR A 92 -0.20 5.86 -7.86
CA TYR A 92 -1.64 6.03 -7.73
C TYR A 92 -2.29 5.47 -9.00
N PHE A 93 -3.21 4.55 -8.79
CA PHE A 93 -3.94 3.92 -9.88
C PHE A 93 -5.41 4.26 -9.78
N LYS A 94 -6.03 4.51 -10.90
CA LYS A 94 -7.47 4.71 -10.94
C LYS A 94 -8.02 3.79 -12.00
N ASN A 95 -8.89 2.89 -11.61
CA ASN A 95 -9.47 1.90 -12.52
C ASN A 95 -8.41 1.11 -13.26
N GLY A 96 -7.36 0.73 -12.55
CA GLY A 96 -6.30 -0.10 -13.11
C GLY A 96 -5.25 0.63 -13.92
N LYS A 97 -5.35 1.96 -14.02
CA LYS A 97 -4.39 2.72 -14.81
C LYS A 97 -3.60 3.67 -13.94
N VAL A 98 -2.32 3.82 -14.25
CA VAL A 98 -1.47 4.74 -13.53
C VAL A 98 -1.94 6.17 -13.75
N VAL A 99 -2.15 6.89 -12.66
CA VAL A 99 -2.51 8.29 -12.75
C VAL A 99 -1.31 9.15 -12.42
N LYS A 100 -0.52 8.74 -11.45
CA LYS A 100 0.63 9.52 -11.02
C LYS A 100 1.55 8.65 -10.19
N ASP A 101 2.85 8.93 -10.21
CA ASP A 101 3.78 8.27 -9.32
C ASP A 101 4.56 9.32 -8.55
N TYR A 102 5.00 8.93 -7.37
CA TYR A 102 5.78 9.79 -6.50
C TYR A 102 6.96 8.99 -5.99
N VAL A 103 8.16 9.53 -6.12
CA VAL A 103 9.36 8.87 -5.64
C VAL A 103 9.79 9.59 -4.37
N GLY A 104 10.06 8.84 -3.33
CA GLY A 104 10.50 9.40 -2.06
C GLY A 104 9.40 9.40 -1.02
N VAL A 105 9.69 10.04 0.10
CA VAL A 105 8.80 10.01 1.24
C VAL A 105 7.74 11.08 1.12
N LEU A 106 6.48 10.68 1.22
CA LEU A 106 5.37 11.60 1.35
C LEU A 106 4.84 11.50 2.78
N ASN A 107 4.55 12.63 3.39
CA ASN A 107 3.93 12.60 4.72
C ASN A 107 2.41 12.46 4.58
N SER A 108 1.72 12.35 5.70
CA SER A 108 0.28 12.10 5.67
C SER A 108 -0.50 13.19 4.94
N ASP A 109 -0.11 14.44 5.11
CA ASP A 109 -0.80 15.54 4.43
C ASP A 109 -0.57 15.48 2.93
N GLU A 110 0.64 15.15 2.53
CA GLU A 110 0.96 15.01 1.11
C GLU A 110 0.22 13.84 0.49
N LEU A 111 0.10 12.76 1.22
CA LEU A 111 -0.66 11.60 0.75
C LEU A 111 -2.12 11.96 0.55
N LEU A 112 -2.69 12.72 1.47
CA LEU A 112 -4.06 13.13 1.35
C LEU A 112 -4.26 14.10 0.17
N GLN A 113 -3.36 15.04 0.02
CA GLN A 113 -3.43 15.98 -1.08
C GLN A 113 -3.33 15.26 -2.43
N ALA A 114 -2.40 14.31 -2.52
CA ALA A 114 -2.23 13.53 -3.74
C ALA A 114 -3.48 12.73 -4.04
N SER A 115 -4.13 12.19 -3.02
CA SER A 115 -5.37 11.45 -3.22
C SER A 115 -6.47 12.35 -3.76
N LYS A 116 -6.58 13.55 -3.22
CA LYS A 116 -7.59 14.49 -3.69
C LYS A 116 -7.35 14.90 -5.14
N GLU A 117 -6.09 15.05 -5.51
CA GLU A 117 -5.77 15.47 -6.86
C GLU A 117 -5.94 14.34 -7.87
N ASN A 118 -5.59 13.15 -7.50
CA ASN A 118 -5.52 12.06 -8.47
C ASN A 118 -6.77 11.18 -8.51
N PHE A 119 -7.58 11.23 -7.50
CA PHE A 119 -8.76 10.37 -7.42
C PHE A 119 -10.08 11.12 -7.54
N LYS A 120 -10.06 12.34 -8.01
CA LYS A 120 -11.32 13.05 -8.12
C LYS A 120 -12.18 12.60 -9.29
#